data_52377402ab1f6a5035ea0d835f384af5
#
_entry.id   52377402ab1f6a5035ea0d835f384af5
#
_cell.length_a   1.000
_cell.length_b   1.000
_cell.length_c   1.000
_cell.angle_alpha   90.00
_cell.angle_beta   90.00
_cell.angle_gamma   90.00
#
_symmetry.space_group_name_H-M   'P 1'
#
loop_
_entity.id
_entity.type
_entity.pdbx_description
1 polymer ?
#
loop_
_entity_poly.entity_id
_entity_poly.type
_entity_poly.pdbx_seq_one_letter_code
_entity_poly.pdbx_strand_id
1 'polypeptide(L)'
;MKRIPYLASVLLLLCSCTKYLDIKPFGQTIPKTAEEFSALLQAHLENIDHGEQYIIGNISTVCDLEAYADNLEANLTTYPGGNYIPIYVGTHLSKKQLLYSNLYSAIRDCNIIIGYLEERTGSESRDVLGTAFAIRGICYYNLLRNFCEPCYGNLQGDGVPIVTEFDMEAKPLRSTIAQTAAQADADLRTAIDYNISDKAYRFNSDIMKAYLARLHFWLGDWEKAKSYAGEVLAAHPLVDADTFKSMMENEVAATGNIIFKSCIILNSSDRLGYNGSKSSLSSRPVSKTFVNLFAEKEQDVRYGLSFNRKRNFTKNVFACIRSAEMQLIVAECLYHEGEHEAALEAINELRIRRNIPALTMDTLPAVNADDLIRCDATGAALTPLCYAILAERRKELFMEGDRWYELKRNGRPVFWSAKQGRKYTTEKFMYTFPLPISDVELIEGLKQNQGYEKTK
;
A
#
# COMPACT_ATOMS: atom_id res chain seq x y z
N MET A 1 69.96 -36.62 23.73
CA MET A 1 69.03 -35.75 24.45
C MET A 1 68.94 -34.39 23.74
N LYS A 2 68.34 -34.27 22.51
CA LYS A 2 68.19 -32.99 21.78
C LYS A 2 66.87 -32.92 20.95
N ARG A 3 65.79 -33.63 21.35
CA ARG A 3 64.50 -33.58 20.61
C ARG A 3 63.32 -33.02 21.42
N ILE A 4 63.50 -32.59 22.64
CA ILE A 4 62.45 -32.09 23.55
C ILE A 4 62.04 -30.64 23.24
N PRO A 5 62.94 -29.69 22.78
CA PRO A 5 62.52 -28.31 22.54
C PRO A 5 61.60 -28.12 21.31
N TYR A 6 61.64 -29.00 20.33
CA TYR A 6 60.77 -28.87 19.15
C TYR A 6 59.32 -29.32 19.40
N LEU A 7 59.08 -30.19 20.35
CA LEU A 7 57.69 -30.63 20.69
C LEU A 7 56.96 -29.55 21.51
N ALA A 8 57.71 -28.83 22.37
CA ALA A 8 57.18 -27.70 23.15
C ALA A 8 56.84 -26.47 22.29
N SER A 9 57.59 -26.20 21.20
CA SER A 9 57.32 -25.14 20.26
C SER A 9 56.12 -25.42 19.37
N VAL A 10 55.83 -26.70 19.02
CA VAL A 10 54.68 -27.07 18.25
C VAL A 10 53.38 -27.05 19.07
N LEU A 11 53.48 -27.36 20.39
CA LEU A 11 52.32 -27.27 21.29
C LEU A 11 51.89 -25.83 21.62
N LEU A 12 52.82 -24.86 21.56
CA LEU A 12 52.54 -23.44 21.76
C LEU A 12 51.89 -22.76 20.53
N LEU A 13 51.98 -23.37 19.35
CA LEU A 13 51.32 -22.88 18.13
C LEU A 13 49.87 -23.36 18.01
N LEU A 14 49.41 -24.34 18.83
CA LEU A 14 48.04 -24.79 18.83
C LEU A 14 47.13 -24.06 19.85
N CYS A 15 47.70 -23.17 20.67
CA CYS A 15 46.96 -22.23 21.51
C CYS A 15 46.74 -20.93 20.76
N SER A 16 46.37 -20.99 19.50
CA SER A 16 45.93 -19.82 18.74
C SER A 16 44.60 -19.38 19.30
N CYS A 17 44.60 -18.20 19.90
CA CYS A 17 43.47 -17.53 20.52
C CYS A 17 42.27 -17.50 19.60
N THR A 18 41.24 -18.32 19.88
CA THR A 18 39.88 -18.17 19.32
C THR A 18 39.29 -16.79 19.64
N LYS A 19 39.81 -16.09 20.63
CA LYS A 19 39.44 -14.69 20.97
C LYS A 19 39.90 -13.64 19.95
N TYR A 20 40.82 -13.95 19.04
CA TYR A 20 41.29 -12.97 18.03
C TYR A 20 40.41 -12.94 16.79
N LEU A 21 39.53 -13.93 16.62
CA LEU A 21 38.50 -13.97 15.56
C LEU A 21 37.20 -13.31 15.99
N ASP A 22 37.08 -12.88 17.23
CA ASP A 22 35.89 -12.21 17.80
C ASP A 22 36.06 -10.68 17.80
N ILE A 23 36.86 -10.14 16.87
CA ILE A 23 36.92 -8.70 16.66
C ILE A 23 35.64 -8.26 15.98
N LYS A 24 34.64 -7.88 16.78
CA LYS A 24 33.48 -7.14 16.28
C LYS A 24 33.99 -5.79 15.73
N PRO A 25 33.63 -5.43 14.50
CA PRO A 25 33.92 -4.09 14.01
C PRO A 25 33.36 -3.06 15.01
N PHE A 26 34.15 -2.06 15.35
CA PHE A 26 33.73 -1.00 16.25
C PHE A 26 32.42 -0.39 15.71
N GLY A 27 31.34 -0.45 16.50
CA GLY A 27 30.03 0.13 16.16
C GLY A 27 28.99 -0.81 15.56
N GLN A 28 29.25 -2.12 15.40
CA GLN A 28 28.23 -3.09 14.99
C GLN A 28 27.97 -4.10 16.13
N THR A 29 26.86 -3.90 16.84
CA THR A 29 26.34 -4.88 17.79
C THR A 29 25.36 -5.79 17.04
N ILE A 30 25.59 -7.10 17.02
CA ILE A 30 24.56 -8.04 16.54
C ILE A 30 23.50 -8.10 17.63
N PRO A 31 22.24 -7.74 17.33
CA PRO A 31 21.14 -7.80 18.30
C PRO A 31 21.00 -9.21 18.87
N LYS A 32 20.75 -9.31 20.19
CA LYS A 32 20.61 -10.60 20.90
C LYS A 32 19.39 -10.66 21.83
N THR A 33 18.80 -9.51 22.11
CA THR A 33 17.67 -9.38 23.04
C THR A 33 16.46 -8.79 22.30
N ALA A 34 15.26 -8.97 22.85
CA ALA A 34 14.05 -8.36 22.30
C ALA A 34 14.16 -6.84 22.25
N GLU A 35 14.80 -6.20 23.25
CA GLU A 35 15.03 -4.76 23.31
C GLU A 35 15.93 -4.27 22.15
N GLU A 36 17.02 -5.00 21.86
CA GLU A 36 17.91 -4.67 20.74
C GLU A 36 17.24 -4.84 19.38
N PHE A 37 16.38 -5.86 19.21
CA PHE A 37 15.56 -6.04 17.99
C PHE A 37 14.42 -5.03 17.90
N SER A 38 13.89 -4.58 19.04
CA SER A 38 12.91 -3.50 19.08
C SER A 38 13.46 -2.22 18.44
N ALA A 39 14.73 -1.89 18.67
CA ALA A 39 15.36 -0.70 18.06
C ALA A 39 15.33 -0.75 16.52
N LEU A 40 15.48 -1.93 15.91
CA LEU A 40 15.37 -2.11 14.46
C LEU A 40 13.94 -1.85 13.96
N LEU A 41 12.92 -2.32 14.69
CA LEU A 41 11.52 -2.04 14.39
C LEU A 41 11.16 -0.58 14.60
N GLN A 42 11.67 0.05 15.68
CA GLN A 42 11.40 1.47 15.96
C GLN A 42 11.85 2.37 14.81
N ALA A 43 12.95 2.04 14.13
CA ALA A 43 13.36 2.78 12.94
C ALA A 43 12.32 2.73 11.81
N HIS A 44 11.67 1.57 11.60
CA HIS A 44 10.57 1.46 10.64
C HIS A 44 9.32 2.22 11.10
N LEU A 45 8.99 2.16 12.40
CA LEU A 45 7.82 2.84 12.97
C LEU A 45 8.00 4.37 12.94
N GLU A 46 9.19 4.87 13.27
CA GLU A 46 9.53 6.29 13.16
C GLU A 46 9.39 6.79 11.72
N ASN A 47 9.91 6.04 10.75
CA ASN A 47 9.72 6.35 9.33
C ASN A 47 8.25 6.34 8.90
N ILE A 48 7.41 5.48 9.49
CA ILE A 48 5.95 5.50 9.27
C ILE A 48 5.37 6.81 9.82
N ASP A 49 5.74 7.20 11.03
CA ASP A 49 5.21 8.39 11.69
C ASP A 49 5.61 9.69 10.97
N HIS A 50 6.80 9.74 10.41
CA HIS A 50 7.30 10.85 9.58
C HIS A 50 6.88 10.76 8.10
N GLY A 51 6.28 9.65 7.65
CA GLY A 51 5.84 9.46 6.27
C GLY A 51 6.98 9.22 5.28
N GLU A 52 8.10 8.67 5.72
CA GLU A 52 9.32 8.45 4.91
C GLU A 52 9.56 6.98 4.53
N GLN A 53 8.52 6.13 4.55
CA GLN A 53 8.63 4.70 4.32
C GLN A 53 7.70 4.19 3.20
N TYR A 54 7.91 2.95 2.75
CA TYR A 54 7.16 2.31 1.68
C TYR A 54 6.23 1.17 2.16
N ILE A 55 6.28 0.80 3.45
CA ILE A 55 5.52 -0.31 4.02
C ILE A 55 4.02 -0.04 3.95
N ILE A 56 3.59 1.16 4.37
CA ILE A 56 2.19 1.59 4.33
C ILE A 56 1.92 2.45 3.10
N GLY A 57 2.93 3.14 2.63
CA GLY A 57 2.91 4.19 1.65
C GLY A 57 3.26 5.55 2.27
N ASN A 58 3.98 6.35 1.54
CA ASN A 58 4.30 7.72 1.92
C ASN A 58 3.56 8.71 1.02
N ILE A 59 3.62 9.97 1.38
CA ILE A 59 2.92 11.04 0.64
C ILE A 59 3.39 11.13 -0.82
N SER A 60 4.69 10.94 -1.09
CA SER A 60 5.23 10.94 -2.46
C SER A 60 4.65 9.79 -3.27
N THR A 61 4.55 8.59 -2.69
CA THR A 61 3.94 7.42 -3.36
C THR A 61 2.46 7.66 -3.67
N VAL A 62 1.70 8.23 -2.74
CA VAL A 62 0.29 8.58 -2.97
C VAL A 62 0.16 9.62 -4.10
N CYS A 63 1.00 10.66 -4.08
CA CYS A 63 1.02 11.66 -5.15
C CYS A 63 1.37 11.05 -6.53
N ASP A 64 2.32 10.11 -6.58
CA ASP A 64 2.65 9.40 -7.81
C ASP A 64 1.45 8.55 -8.30
N LEU A 65 0.76 7.83 -7.41
CA LEU A 65 -0.44 7.04 -7.76
C LEU A 65 -1.59 7.92 -8.28
N GLU A 66 -1.81 9.09 -7.67
CA GLU A 66 -2.79 10.07 -8.16
C GLU A 66 -2.37 10.65 -9.52
N ALA A 67 -1.07 10.86 -9.74
CA ALA A 67 -0.55 11.33 -11.02
C ALA A 67 -0.69 10.28 -12.15
N TYR A 68 -0.64 8.99 -11.82
CA TYR A 68 -0.82 7.90 -12.78
C TYR A 68 -2.29 7.65 -13.14
N ALA A 69 -3.22 8.02 -12.26
CA ALA A 69 -4.65 7.84 -12.41
C ALA A 69 -5.33 8.99 -13.18
N ASP A 70 -6.68 8.92 -13.27
CA ASP A 70 -7.52 9.83 -14.03
C ASP A 70 -8.31 10.86 -13.19
N ASN A 71 -7.99 10.96 -11.90
CA ASN A 71 -8.59 12.00 -11.04
C ASN A 71 -8.14 13.40 -11.40
N LEU A 72 -6.95 13.54 -11.98
CA LEU A 72 -6.38 14.80 -12.44
C LEU A 72 -6.23 14.78 -13.96
N GLU A 73 -6.64 15.86 -14.63
CA GLU A 73 -6.45 16.00 -16.07
C GLU A 73 -4.96 16.14 -16.41
N ALA A 74 -4.60 15.73 -17.61
CA ALA A 74 -3.29 16.04 -18.17
C ALA A 74 -3.10 17.54 -18.29
N ASN A 75 -1.96 18.05 -17.84
CA ASN A 75 -1.66 19.47 -18.04
C ASN A 75 -1.19 19.71 -19.46
N LEU A 76 -2.00 20.43 -20.23
CA LEU A 76 -1.67 20.86 -21.59
C LEU A 76 -0.92 22.20 -21.64
N THR A 77 -0.77 22.90 -20.51
CA THR A 77 -0.07 24.19 -20.49
C THR A 77 1.44 23.99 -20.64
N THR A 78 2.04 24.79 -21.51
CA THR A 78 3.49 24.87 -21.67
C THR A 78 4.07 25.70 -20.51
N TYR A 79 4.92 25.10 -19.70
CA TYR A 79 5.80 25.90 -18.85
C TYR A 79 6.89 26.52 -19.73
N PRO A 80 7.10 27.83 -19.68
CA PRO A 80 8.24 28.44 -20.36
C PRO A 80 9.54 27.85 -19.81
N GLY A 81 10.32 27.19 -20.64
CA GLY A 81 11.71 26.81 -20.34
C GLY A 81 12.00 25.37 -19.96
N GLY A 82 11.09 24.40 -20.12
CA GLY A 82 11.41 23.02 -19.71
C GLY A 82 10.86 21.91 -20.59
N ASN A 83 11.69 20.91 -20.89
CA ASN A 83 11.30 19.61 -21.40
C ASN A 83 10.65 18.75 -20.30
N TYR A 84 9.60 19.27 -19.67
CA TYR A 84 8.93 18.57 -18.57
C TYR A 84 7.92 17.55 -19.11
N ILE A 85 8.21 16.28 -18.92
CA ILE A 85 7.28 15.19 -19.22
C ILE A 85 6.21 15.13 -18.12
N PRO A 86 4.90 15.04 -18.44
CA PRO A 86 3.88 14.84 -17.41
C PRO A 86 4.16 13.59 -16.63
N ILE A 87 3.95 13.63 -15.31
CA ILE A 87 4.06 12.43 -14.48
C ILE A 87 2.96 11.46 -14.93
N TYR A 88 3.38 10.32 -15.45
CA TYR A 88 2.53 9.16 -15.73
C TYR A 88 3.31 7.90 -15.36
N VAL A 89 2.66 6.75 -15.32
CA VAL A 89 3.27 5.52 -14.80
C VAL A 89 4.59 5.12 -15.48
N GLY A 90 4.75 5.43 -16.75
CA GLY A 90 5.97 5.13 -17.52
C GLY A 90 7.17 6.04 -17.25
N THR A 91 7.01 7.18 -16.55
CA THR A 91 8.11 8.16 -16.36
C THR A 91 9.05 7.83 -15.21
N HIS A 92 8.64 7.01 -14.24
CA HIS A 92 9.38 6.78 -12.99
C HIS A 92 9.63 5.30 -12.70
N LEU A 93 10.07 4.56 -13.71
CA LEU A 93 10.34 3.12 -13.55
C LEU A 93 11.40 2.84 -12.47
N SER A 94 12.42 3.70 -12.32
CA SER A 94 13.43 3.59 -11.26
C SER A 94 12.86 3.72 -9.84
N LYS A 95 11.84 4.57 -9.63
CA LYS A 95 11.16 4.67 -8.33
C LYS A 95 10.43 3.39 -7.96
N LYS A 96 9.96 2.62 -8.94
CA LYS A 96 9.27 1.35 -8.70
C LYS A 96 10.26 0.27 -8.26
N GLN A 97 11.47 0.28 -8.80
CA GLN A 97 12.56 -0.56 -8.32
C GLN A 97 12.92 -0.22 -6.86
N LEU A 98 12.95 1.07 -6.51
CA LEU A 98 13.18 1.51 -5.13
C LEU A 98 12.08 1.01 -4.19
N LEU A 99 10.80 1.07 -4.59
CA LEU A 99 9.69 0.51 -3.82
C LEU A 99 9.88 -0.98 -3.55
N TYR A 100 10.23 -1.77 -4.58
CA TYR A 100 10.51 -3.20 -4.45
C TYR A 100 11.63 -3.48 -3.45
N SER A 101 12.78 -2.82 -3.64
CA SER A 101 13.96 -3.02 -2.79
C SER A 101 13.72 -2.64 -1.33
N ASN A 102 12.97 -1.55 -1.07
CA ASN A 102 12.63 -1.15 0.29
C ASN A 102 11.70 -2.14 0.99
N LEU A 103 10.70 -2.69 0.27
CA LEU A 103 9.81 -3.71 0.83
C LEU A 103 10.60 -4.99 1.19
N TYR A 104 11.51 -5.45 0.33
CA TYR A 104 12.35 -6.60 0.65
C TYR A 104 13.39 -6.29 1.74
N SER A 105 13.86 -5.06 1.87
CA SER A 105 14.70 -4.66 3.02
C SER A 105 13.94 -4.78 4.34
N ALA A 106 12.69 -4.34 4.38
CA ALA A 106 11.85 -4.51 5.57
C ALA A 106 11.54 -6.00 5.84
N ILE A 107 11.28 -6.81 4.81
CA ILE A 107 11.11 -8.27 4.94
C ILE A 107 12.36 -8.92 5.52
N ARG A 108 13.55 -8.56 5.03
CA ARG A 108 14.83 -9.04 5.56
C ARG A 108 14.97 -8.74 7.05
N ASP A 109 14.69 -7.50 7.47
CA ASP A 109 14.80 -7.09 8.86
C ASP A 109 13.80 -7.85 9.74
N CYS A 110 12.57 -8.08 9.26
CA CYS A 110 11.59 -8.91 9.94
C CYS A 110 12.04 -10.38 10.04
N ASN A 111 12.62 -10.96 8.98
CA ASN A 111 13.13 -12.33 8.99
C ASN A 111 14.27 -12.52 10.00
N ILE A 112 15.17 -11.53 10.13
CA ILE A 112 16.21 -11.55 11.16
C ILE A 112 15.58 -11.58 12.55
N ILE A 113 14.60 -10.74 12.82
CA ILE A 113 13.92 -10.66 14.12
C ILE A 113 13.19 -11.97 14.43
N ILE A 114 12.40 -12.47 13.48
CA ILE A 114 11.63 -13.71 13.65
C ILE A 114 12.57 -14.89 13.92
N GLY A 115 13.59 -15.09 13.07
CA GLY A 115 14.52 -16.20 13.21
C GLY A 115 15.32 -16.21 14.53
N TYR A 116 15.54 -15.03 15.14
CA TYR A 116 16.26 -14.95 16.41
C TYR A 116 15.35 -15.04 17.67
N LEU A 117 14.10 -14.60 17.58
CA LEU A 117 13.21 -14.45 18.72
C LEU A 117 12.13 -15.54 18.81
N GLU A 118 11.78 -16.23 17.71
CA GLU A 118 10.67 -17.20 17.69
C GLU A 118 10.87 -18.35 18.68
N GLU A 119 12.11 -18.78 18.92
CA GLU A 119 12.43 -19.79 19.93
C GLU A 119 12.49 -19.26 21.37
N ARG A 120 12.33 -17.94 21.58
CA ARG A 120 12.47 -17.28 22.89
C ARG A 120 11.11 -16.83 23.41
N THR A 121 10.52 -17.62 24.30
CA THR A 121 9.19 -17.41 24.86
C THR A 121 9.21 -16.43 26.05
N GLY A 122 9.31 -15.11 25.79
CA GLY A 122 9.12 -14.07 26.81
C GLY A 122 8.00 -13.10 26.43
N SER A 123 7.32 -12.49 27.42
CA SER A 123 6.31 -11.46 27.15
C SER A 123 6.88 -10.27 26.38
N GLU A 124 8.13 -9.92 26.62
CA GLU A 124 8.86 -8.84 25.93
C GLU A 124 9.09 -9.14 24.45
N SER A 125 9.18 -10.41 24.06
CA SER A 125 9.36 -10.81 22.65
C SER A 125 8.05 -10.77 21.85
N ARG A 126 6.87 -10.81 22.50
CA ARG A 126 5.57 -10.92 21.81
C ARG A 126 5.25 -9.73 20.93
N ASP A 127 5.36 -8.52 21.48
CA ASP A 127 5.04 -7.29 20.74
C ASP A 127 6.04 -7.06 19.60
N VAL A 128 7.31 -7.40 19.81
CA VAL A 128 8.37 -7.34 18.78
C VAL A 128 8.09 -8.34 17.66
N LEU A 129 7.81 -9.61 17.99
CA LEU A 129 7.50 -10.64 17.01
C LEU A 129 6.20 -10.34 16.25
N GLY A 130 5.14 -10.00 16.97
CA GLY A 130 3.87 -9.61 16.34
C GLY A 130 4.03 -8.45 15.36
N THR A 131 4.85 -7.45 15.73
CA THR A 131 5.15 -6.31 14.85
C THR A 131 5.97 -6.73 13.62
N ALA A 132 6.95 -7.62 13.77
CA ALA A 132 7.72 -8.13 12.65
C ALA A 132 6.84 -8.92 11.66
N PHE A 133 5.95 -9.79 12.15
CA PHE A 133 4.97 -10.48 11.30
C PHE A 133 4.01 -9.49 10.64
N ALA A 134 3.52 -8.47 11.36
CA ALA A 134 2.66 -7.43 10.81
C ALA A 134 3.32 -6.70 9.63
N ILE A 135 4.54 -6.22 9.83
CA ILE A 135 5.31 -5.50 8.78
C ILE A 135 5.56 -6.42 7.59
N ARG A 136 5.97 -7.67 7.80
CA ARG A 136 6.25 -8.63 6.72
C ARG A 136 5.00 -8.94 5.91
N GLY A 137 3.87 -9.19 6.56
CA GLY A 137 2.58 -9.42 5.91
C GLY A 137 2.12 -8.23 5.07
N ILE A 138 2.25 -7.00 5.60
CA ILE A 138 1.94 -5.76 4.87
C ILE A 138 2.88 -5.59 3.66
N CYS A 139 4.17 -5.90 3.80
CA CYS A 139 5.11 -5.85 2.68
C CYS A 139 4.72 -6.83 1.58
N TYR A 140 4.36 -8.08 1.88
CA TYR A 140 3.88 -9.03 0.88
C TYR A 140 2.56 -8.61 0.23
N TYR A 141 1.62 -8.03 0.98
CA TYR A 141 0.42 -7.43 0.40
C TYR A 141 0.75 -6.32 -0.60
N ASN A 142 1.69 -5.43 -0.28
CA ASN A 142 2.09 -4.36 -1.18
C ASN A 142 2.89 -4.86 -2.38
N LEU A 143 3.74 -5.87 -2.22
CA LEU A 143 4.41 -6.55 -3.33
C LEU A 143 3.39 -7.19 -4.27
N LEU A 144 2.40 -7.92 -3.73
CA LEU A 144 1.31 -8.53 -4.49
C LEU A 144 0.56 -7.47 -5.31
N ARG A 145 0.14 -6.38 -4.68
CA ARG A 145 -0.68 -5.35 -5.31
C ARG A 145 0.05 -4.56 -6.39
N ASN A 146 1.37 -4.35 -6.24
CA ASN A 146 2.15 -3.52 -7.16
C ASN A 146 2.85 -4.34 -8.25
N PHE A 147 3.39 -5.53 -7.93
CA PHE A 147 4.29 -6.28 -8.81
C PHE A 147 3.68 -7.56 -9.38
N CYS A 148 2.42 -7.87 -9.06
CA CYS A 148 1.68 -8.98 -9.67
C CYS A 148 0.51 -8.45 -10.51
N GLU A 149 0.05 -9.25 -11.45
CA GLU A 149 -1.18 -8.99 -12.21
C GLU A 149 -2.40 -8.97 -11.28
N PRO A 150 -3.56 -8.41 -11.69
CA PRO A 150 -4.80 -8.53 -10.92
C PRO A 150 -5.08 -9.98 -10.54
N CYS A 151 -5.54 -10.19 -9.30
CA CYS A 151 -5.57 -11.52 -8.70
C CYS A 151 -6.83 -12.32 -9.07
N TYR A 152 -7.98 -11.66 -9.28
CA TYR A 152 -9.23 -12.35 -9.57
C TYR A 152 -9.11 -13.21 -10.83
N GLY A 153 -9.42 -14.52 -10.69
CA GLY A 153 -9.30 -15.48 -11.78
C GLY A 153 -7.87 -15.80 -12.23
N ASN A 154 -6.82 -15.30 -11.55
CA ASN A 154 -5.41 -15.43 -11.94
C ASN A 154 -4.48 -15.89 -10.80
N LEU A 155 -4.98 -16.70 -9.88
CA LEU A 155 -4.23 -17.11 -8.68
C LEU A 155 -2.96 -17.94 -8.99
N GLN A 156 -2.90 -18.59 -10.15
CA GLN A 156 -1.72 -19.35 -10.62
C GLN A 156 -0.73 -18.49 -11.41
N GLY A 157 -1.04 -17.21 -11.65
CA GLY A 157 -0.11 -16.28 -12.29
C GLY A 157 1.13 -16.00 -11.45
N ASP A 158 2.09 -15.28 -12.04
CA ASP A 158 3.36 -14.95 -11.41
C ASP A 158 3.19 -14.03 -10.20
N GLY A 159 3.51 -14.56 -9.04
CA GLY A 159 3.64 -13.84 -7.76
C GLY A 159 5.00 -13.12 -7.64
N VAL A 160 5.50 -12.99 -6.41
CA VAL A 160 6.84 -12.48 -6.13
C VAL A 160 7.67 -13.56 -5.41
N PRO A 161 9.00 -13.44 -5.33
CA PRO A 161 9.82 -14.33 -4.51
C PRO A 161 9.38 -14.28 -3.03
N ILE A 162 9.15 -15.45 -2.43
CA ILE A 162 8.84 -15.56 -0.99
C ILE A 162 10.15 -15.85 -0.25
N VAL A 163 10.49 -14.97 0.71
CA VAL A 163 11.68 -15.05 1.55
C VAL A 163 11.23 -14.96 3.00
N THR A 164 11.31 -16.05 3.74
CA THR A 164 10.88 -16.16 5.14
C THR A 164 12.02 -16.29 6.12
N GLU A 165 13.23 -16.46 5.62
CA GLU A 165 14.46 -16.61 6.39
C GLU A 165 15.51 -15.61 5.90
N PHE A 166 16.48 -15.29 6.77
CA PHE A 166 17.63 -14.47 6.38
C PHE A 166 18.73 -15.36 5.81
N ASP A 167 18.86 -15.35 4.49
CA ASP A 167 19.95 -16.00 3.75
C ASP A 167 20.47 -15.06 2.67
N MET A 168 21.73 -14.65 2.79
CA MET A 168 22.38 -13.73 1.84
C MET A 168 22.72 -14.38 0.49
N GLU A 169 22.77 -15.70 0.41
CA GLU A 169 23.11 -16.45 -0.82
C GLU A 169 21.86 -16.95 -1.55
N ALA A 170 20.70 -16.86 -0.92
CA ALA A 170 19.44 -17.31 -1.52
C ALA A 170 19.10 -16.51 -2.78
N LYS A 171 18.71 -17.24 -3.83
CA LYS A 171 18.25 -16.70 -5.11
C LYS A 171 16.84 -17.20 -5.42
N PRO A 172 15.83 -16.77 -4.65
CA PRO A 172 14.48 -17.29 -4.78
C PRO A 172 13.87 -16.85 -6.11
N LEU A 173 13.15 -17.77 -6.75
CA LEU A 173 12.35 -17.49 -7.94
C LEU A 173 10.95 -17.01 -7.53
N ARG A 174 10.20 -16.55 -8.52
CA ARG A 174 8.81 -16.12 -8.29
C ARG A 174 7.96 -17.28 -7.80
N SER A 175 7.14 -17.01 -6.82
CA SER A 175 6.02 -17.87 -6.42
C SER A 175 4.80 -17.62 -7.31
N THR A 176 3.68 -18.25 -7.01
CA THR A 176 2.39 -17.85 -7.58
C THR A 176 1.75 -16.70 -6.82
N ILE A 177 0.77 -16.04 -7.45
CA ILE A 177 -0.09 -15.04 -6.77
C ILE A 177 -0.74 -15.65 -5.53
N ALA A 178 -1.28 -16.88 -5.63
CA ALA A 178 -1.87 -17.59 -4.50
C ALA A 178 -0.89 -17.79 -3.34
N GLN A 179 0.35 -18.20 -3.63
CA GLN A 179 1.38 -18.39 -2.60
C GLN A 179 1.79 -17.07 -1.95
N THR A 180 1.99 -16.01 -2.77
CA THR A 180 2.29 -14.66 -2.24
C THR A 180 1.18 -14.16 -1.31
N ALA A 181 -0.07 -14.34 -1.71
CA ALA A 181 -1.23 -13.96 -0.91
C ALA A 181 -1.35 -14.78 0.39
N ALA A 182 -1.10 -16.09 0.30
CA ALA A 182 -1.11 -16.97 1.48
C ALA A 182 -0.03 -16.59 2.49
N GLN A 183 1.16 -16.15 2.03
CA GLN A 183 2.20 -15.65 2.91
C GLN A 183 1.78 -14.37 3.63
N ALA A 184 1.19 -13.41 2.90
CA ALA A 184 0.68 -12.19 3.52
C ALA A 184 -0.44 -12.48 4.54
N ASP A 185 -1.39 -13.36 4.20
CA ASP A 185 -2.48 -13.77 5.08
C ASP A 185 -1.96 -14.44 6.37
N ALA A 186 -1.04 -15.39 6.22
CA ALA A 186 -0.46 -16.10 7.35
C ALA A 186 0.27 -15.16 8.32
N ASP A 187 1.09 -14.25 7.80
CA ASP A 187 1.83 -13.29 8.61
C ASP A 187 0.89 -12.33 9.35
N LEU A 188 -0.14 -11.80 8.68
CA LEU A 188 -1.11 -10.89 9.31
C LEU A 188 -1.92 -11.59 10.40
N ARG A 189 -2.32 -12.85 10.21
CA ARG A 189 -3.02 -13.64 11.24
C ARG A 189 -2.10 -13.98 12.40
N THR A 190 -0.87 -14.37 12.13
CA THR A 190 0.13 -14.60 13.17
C THR A 190 0.34 -13.34 14.02
N ALA A 191 0.38 -12.15 13.39
CA ALA A 191 0.47 -10.89 14.13
C ALA A 191 -0.75 -10.63 15.02
N ILE A 192 -1.96 -11.03 14.61
CA ILE A 192 -3.16 -10.97 15.47
C ILE A 192 -3.02 -11.92 16.67
N ASP A 193 -2.53 -13.15 16.46
CA ASP A 193 -2.36 -14.15 17.53
C ASP A 193 -1.33 -13.72 18.58
N TYR A 194 -0.32 -12.94 18.18
CA TYR A 194 0.62 -12.32 19.13
C TYR A 194 -0.05 -11.27 20.02
N ASN A 195 -1.18 -10.69 19.60
CA ASN A 195 -1.97 -9.74 20.39
C ASN A 195 -1.12 -8.58 20.94
N ILE A 196 -0.50 -7.81 20.05
CA ILE A 196 0.36 -6.68 20.37
C ILE A 196 -0.36 -5.72 21.32
N SER A 197 0.20 -5.49 22.49
CA SER A 197 -0.41 -4.72 23.58
C SER A 197 0.23 -3.36 23.79
N ASP A 198 1.50 -3.19 23.51
CA ASP A 198 2.21 -1.92 23.62
C ASP A 198 1.91 -1.02 22.42
N LYS A 199 1.29 0.13 22.71
CA LYS A 199 0.93 1.15 21.70
C LYS A 199 2.12 1.72 20.95
N ALA A 200 3.34 1.62 21.50
CA ALA A 200 4.56 2.06 20.84
C ALA A 200 4.81 1.32 19.51
N TYR A 201 4.34 0.08 19.41
CA TYR A 201 4.47 -0.70 18.17
C TYR A 201 3.40 -0.38 17.11
N ARG A 202 2.39 0.45 17.42
CA ARG A 202 1.39 0.96 16.50
C ARG A 202 0.44 -0.09 15.91
N PHE A 203 0.90 -1.30 15.63
CA PHE A 203 0.12 -2.37 15.03
C PHE A 203 -0.73 -3.09 16.10
N ASN A 204 -2.04 -3.10 15.88
CA ASN A 204 -3.00 -3.81 16.71
C ASN A 204 -3.86 -4.75 15.85
N SER A 205 -4.69 -5.57 16.48
CA SER A 205 -5.55 -6.54 15.80
C SER A 205 -6.45 -5.88 14.74
N ASP A 206 -7.00 -4.70 14.99
CA ASP A 206 -7.92 -4.03 14.06
C ASP A 206 -7.20 -3.57 12.79
N ILE A 207 -5.95 -3.12 12.91
CA ILE A 207 -5.11 -2.77 11.76
C ILE A 207 -4.83 -4.01 10.91
N MET A 208 -4.50 -5.14 11.54
CA MET A 208 -4.26 -6.39 10.83
C MET A 208 -5.51 -6.89 10.13
N LYS A 209 -6.68 -6.83 10.78
CA LYS A 209 -7.97 -7.15 10.16
C LYS A 209 -8.29 -6.23 8.98
N ALA A 210 -7.98 -4.94 9.08
CA ALA A 210 -8.16 -4.01 7.95
C ALA A 210 -7.26 -4.36 6.76
N TYR A 211 -6.02 -4.82 6.99
CA TYR A 211 -5.16 -5.33 5.93
C TYR A 211 -5.63 -6.67 5.37
N LEU A 212 -6.17 -7.57 6.19
CA LEU A 212 -6.80 -8.81 5.73
C LEU A 212 -8.04 -8.52 4.88
N ALA A 213 -8.87 -7.55 5.27
CA ALA A 213 -9.98 -7.09 4.44
C ALA A 213 -9.51 -6.60 3.06
N ARG A 214 -8.46 -5.77 3.02
CA ARG A 214 -7.86 -5.30 1.77
C ARG A 214 -7.26 -6.44 0.93
N LEU A 215 -6.58 -7.40 1.56
CA LEU A 215 -5.97 -8.54 0.90
C LEU A 215 -7.02 -9.41 0.23
N HIS A 216 -8.04 -9.85 1.00
CA HIS A 216 -9.10 -10.69 0.47
C HIS A 216 -9.96 -9.97 -0.58
N PHE A 217 -10.19 -8.67 -0.40
CA PHE A 217 -10.84 -7.84 -1.41
C PHE A 217 -10.03 -7.78 -2.72
N TRP A 218 -8.71 -7.68 -2.63
CA TRP A 218 -7.82 -7.72 -3.79
C TRP A 218 -7.82 -9.07 -4.50
N LEU A 219 -7.99 -10.16 -3.75
CA LEU A 219 -8.09 -11.53 -4.27
C LEU A 219 -9.45 -11.84 -4.89
N GLY A 220 -10.51 -11.09 -4.56
CA GLY A 220 -11.88 -11.41 -4.91
C GLY A 220 -12.51 -12.47 -3.99
N ASP A 221 -11.93 -12.68 -2.80
CA ASP A 221 -12.51 -13.50 -1.74
C ASP A 221 -13.49 -12.62 -0.93
N TRP A 222 -14.68 -12.42 -1.53
CA TRP A 222 -15.65 -11.45 -1.06
C TRP A 222 -16.15 -11.72 0.35
N GLU A 223 -16.36 -12.99 0.69
CA GLU A 223 -16.85 -13.43 2.00
C GLU A 223 -15.86 -13.02 3.11
N LYS A 224 -14.58 -13.36 2.97
CA LYS A 224 -13.57 -13.00 3.97
C LYS A 224 -13.31 -11.50 4.02
N ALA A 225 -13.26 -10.83 2.86
CA ALA A 225 -13.08 -9.38 2.81
C ALA A 225 -14.20 -8.66 3.58
N LYS A 226 -15.45 -9.04 3.34
CA LYS A 226 -16.63 -8.52 4.04
C LYS A 226 -16.58 -8.80 5.54
N SER A 227 -16.22 -10.03 5.93
CA SER A 227 -16.13 -10.44 7.34
C SER A 227 -15.11 -9.57 8.10
N TYR A 228 -13.87 -9.48 7.63
CA TYR A 228 -12.85 -8.66 8.27
C TYR A 228 -13.19 -7.17 8.27
N ALA A 229 -13.73 -6.64 7.17
CA ALA A 229 -14.15 -5.24 7.10
C ALA A 229 -15.29 -4.95 8.08
N GLY A 230 -16.25 -5.87 8.24
CA GLY A 230 -17.36 -5.77 9.21
C GLY A 230 -16.86 -5.76 10.67
N GLU A 231 -15.88 -6.61 11.01
CA GLU A 231 -15.28 -6.60 12.34
C GLU A 231 -14.60 -5.26 12.65
N VAL A 232 -13.87 -4.71 11.67
CA VAL A 232 -13.22 -3.39 11.82
C VAL A 232 -14.26 -2.29 11.98
N LEU A 233 -15.35 -2.30 11.21
CA LEU A 233 -16.44 -1.33 11.31
C LEU A 233 -17.16 -1.37 12.66
N ALA A 234 -17.30 -2.56 13.24
CA ALA A 234 -17.90 -2.70 14.58
C ALA A 234 -17.06 -1.99 15.67
N ALA A 235 -15.72 -2.02 15.53
CA ALA A 235 -14.80 -1.34 16.45
C ALA A 235 -14.62 0.15 16.09
N HIS A 236 -14.68 0.50 14.82
CA HIS A 236 -14.41 1.83 14.26
C HIS A 236 -15.56 2.27 13.33
N PRO A 237 -16.71 2.69 13.88
CA PRO A 237 -17.87 3.07 13.07
C PRO A 237 -17.61 4.31 12.20
N LEU A 238 -18.46 4.50 11.20
CA LEU A 238 -18.42 5.69 10.35
C LEU A 238 -18.71 6.95 11.19
N VAL A 239 -17.96 8.00 10.92
CA VAL A 239 -18.18 9.33 11.52
C VAL A 239 -19.12 10.17 10.66
N ASP A 240 -19.77 11.16 11.29
CA ASP A 240 -20.60 12.15 10.63
C ASP A 240 -19.79 13.13 9.75
N ALA A 241 -20.50 13.98 9.02
CA ALA A 241 -19.90 14.91 8.06
C ALA A 241 -19.00 15.96 8.71
N ASP A 242 -19.33 16.47 9.89
CA ASP A 242 -18.55 17.50 10.59
C ASP A 242 -17.24 16.92 11.13
N THR A 243 -17.30 15.76 11.74
CA THR A 243 -16.12 15.01 12.18
C THR A 243 -15.24 14.66 10.98
N PHE A 244 -15.83 14.16 9.87
CA PHE A 244 -15.10 13.86 8.63
C PHE A 244 -14.40 15.09 8.08
N LYS A 245 -15.08 16.26 8.02
CA LYS A 245 -14.50 17.51 7.57
C LYS A 245 -13.29 17.90 8.41
N SER A 246 -13.44 17.89 9.73
CA SER A 246 -12.36 18.22 10.67
C SER A 246 -11.14 17.30 10.48
N MET A 247 -11.36 16.00 10.25
CA MET A 247 -10.29 15.05 9.99
C MET A 247 -9.55 15.36 8.68
N MET A 248 -10.28 15.68 7.60
CA MET A 248 -9.68 15.92 6.28
C MET A 248 -8.93 17.25 6.20
N GLU A 249 -9.31 18.24 7.01
CA GLU A 249 -8.64 19.53 7.09
C GLU A 249 -7.31 19.48 7.87
N ASN A 250 -7.08 18.46 8.68
CA ASN A 250 -5.86 18.31 9.48
C ASN A 250 -4.91 17.28 8.84
N GLU A 251 -3.76 17.75 8.36
CA GLU A 251 -2.74 16.94 7.68
C GLU A 251 -2.21 15.78 8.53
N VAL A 252 -2.11 15.97 9.85
CA VAL A 252 -1.55 14.99 10.80
C VAL A 252 -2.59 14.28 11.66
N ALA A 253 -3.89 14.58 11.49
CA ALA A 253 -4.92 13.92 12.28
C ALA A 253 -4.87 12.40 12.08
N ALA A 254 -4.90 11.67 13.19
CA ALA A 254 -5.00 10.23 13.26
C ALA A 254 -6.14 9.83 14.22
N THR A 255 -7.27 10.54 14.12
CA THR A 255 -8.44 10.42 15.01
C THR A 255 -9.70 10.17 14.18
N GLY A 256 -10.83 10.07 14.85
CA GLY A 256 -12.10 9.78 14.21
C GLY A 256 -12.15 8.34 13.70
N ASN A 257 -12.45 8.16 12.42
CA ASN A 257 -12.50 6.84 11.79
C ASN A 257 -11.21 6.44 11.05
N ILE A 258 -10.07 7.06 11.37
CA ILE A 258 -8.76 6.63 10.89
C ILE A 258 -8.30 5.44 11.75
N ILE A 259 -8.11 4.31 11.10
CA ILE A 259 -7.66 3.06 11.72
C ILE A 259 -6.14 3.05 11.80
N PHE A 260 -5.49 3.41 10.69
CA PHE A 260 -4.05 3.51 10.61
C PHE A 260 -3.64 4.58 9.60
N LYS A 261 -2.57 5.33 9.91
CA LYS A 261 -2.08 6.41 9.07
C LYS A 261 -0.57 6.56 9.18
N SER A 262 0.06 6.77 8.05
CA SER A 262 1.42 7.27 7.92
C SER A 262 1.43 8.81 8.00
N CYS A 263 2.57 9.40 8.31
CA CYS A 263 2.73 10.86 8.35
C CYS A 263 1.83 11.53 9.39
N ILE A 264 2.00 11.14 10.64
CA ILE A 264 1.31 11.75 11.79
C ILE A 264 2.16 12.80 12.49
N ILE A 265 3.45 12.90 12.14
CA ILE A 265 4.40 13.91 12.58
C ILE A 265 4.86 14.69 11.35
N LEU A 266 4.79 16.01 11.41
CA LEU A 266 5.31 16.91 10.38
C LEU A 266 6.22 17.96 11.02
N ASN A 267 7.49 17.61 11.18
CA ASN A 267 8.52 18.60 11.49
C ASN A 267 8.80 19.50 10.26
N SER A 268 9.74 20.42 10.37
CA SER A 268 10.03 21.36 9.26
C SER A 268 10.53 20.67 8.00
N SER A 269 11.33 19.59 8.13
CA SER A 269 11.85 18.80 7.01
C SER A 269 10.72 18.00 6.35
N ASP A 270 9.94 17.29 7.14
CA ASP A 270 8.81 16.48 6.67
C ASP A 270 7.80 17.34 5.91
N ARG A 271 7.54 18.57 6.43
CA ARG A 271 6.64 19.54 5.79
C ARG A 271 7.14 20.01 4.44
N LEU A 272 8.46 20.16 4.26
CA LEU A 272 9.04 20.46 2.95
C LEU A 272 8.82 19.30 1.97
N GLY A 273 9.05 18.06 2.39
CA GLY A 273 8.80 16.85 1.61
C GLY A 273 7.32 16.69 1.24
N TYR A 274 6.42 16.86 2.22
CA TYR A 274 4.97 16.83 2.02
C TYR A 274 4.52 17.87 0.99
N ASN A 275 4.89 19.14 1.18
CA ASN A 275 4.51 20.22 0.28
C ASN A 275 5.13 20.06 -1.11
N GLY A 276 6.37 19.58 -1.20
CA GLY A 276 7.04 19.28 -2.46
C GLY A 276 6.30 18.21 -3.27
N SER A 277 5.93 17.12 -2.62
CA SER A 277 5.15 16.04 -3.24
C SER A 277 3.77 16.52 -3.69
N LYS A 278 3.05 17.23 -2.83
CA LYS A 278 1.72 17.80 -3.14
C LYS A 278 1.79 18.81 -4.29
N SER A 279 2.83 19.66 -4.32
CA SER A 279 3.01 20.67 -5.37
C SER A 279 3.24 20.07 -6.75
N SER A 280 3.78 18.86 -6.83
CA SER A 280 3.98 18.16 -8.11
C SER A 280 2.67 17.91 -8.88
N LEU A 281 1.55 17.84 -8.18
CA LEU A 281 0.21 17.66 -8.72
C LEU A 281 -0.54 18.99 -8.98
N SER A 282 -0.08 20.09 -8.37
CA SER A 282 -0.84 21.36 -8.32
C SER A 282 -1.09 22.00 -9.68
N SER A 283 -0.28 21.67 -10.68
CA SER A 283 -0.46 22.16 -12.07
C SER A 283 -1.54 21.39 -12.85
N ARG A 284 -2.09 20.31 -12.30
CA ARG A 284 -3.09 19.47 -12.95
C ARG A 284 -4.47 19.73 -12.34
N PRO A 285 -5.44 20.22 -13.12
CA PRO A 285 -6.79 20.42 -12.61
C PRO A 285 -7.45 19.05 -12.33
N VAL A 286 -8.33 19.03 -11.35
CA VAL A 286 -9.20 17.87 -11.08
C VAL A 286 -10.05 17.60 -12.34
N SER A 287 -10.14 16.33 -12.72
CA SER A 287 -10.81 15.94 -13.97
C SER A 287 -12.31 16.27 -13.96
N LYS A 288 -12.85 16.59 -15.12
CA LYS A 288 -14.30 16.85 -15.24
C LYS A 288 -15.13 15.61 -14.91
N THR A 289 -14.63 14.42 -15.27
CA THR A 289 -15.29 13.16 -14.93
C THR A 289 -15.41 12.98 -13.43
N PHE A 290 -14.37 13.33 -12.66
CA PHE A 290 -14.43 13.30 -11.19
C PHE A 290 -15.40 14.35 -10.62
N VAL A 291 -15.31 15.61 -11.09
CA VAL A 291 -16.21 16.69 -10.62
C VAL A 291 -17.68 16.34 -10.86
N ASN A 292 -17.99 15.71 -11.99
CA ASN A 292 -19.35 15.33 -12.37
C ASN A 292 -19.94 14.19 -11.51
N LEU A 293 -19.12 13.49 -10.69
CA LEU A 293 -19.62 12.51 -9.73
C LEU A 293 -20.41 13.16 -8.58
N PHE A 294 -20.22 14.45 -8.35
CA PHE A 294 -20.90 15.19 -7.29
C PHE A 294 -22.21 15.81 -7.81
N ALA A 295 -23.22 14.99 -8.01
CA ALA A 295 -24.54 15.46 -8.44
C ALA A 295 -25.17 16.42 -7.43
N GLU A 296 -24.94 16.18 -6.13
CA GLU A 296 -25.44 16.94 -5.00
C GLU A 296 -24.62 18.22 -4.70
N LYS A 297 -23.47 18.39 -5.37
CA LYS A 297 -22.56 19.55 -5.25
C LYS A 297 -22.25 19.88 -3.78
N GLU A 298 -22.51 21.13 -3.39
CA GLU A 298 -22.18 21.68 -2.06
C GLU A 298 -22.90 20.96 -0.89
N GLN A 299 -23.94 20.18 -1.18
CA GLN A 299 -24.56 19.34 -0.14
C GLN A 299 -23.65 18.20 0.29
N ASP A 300 -22.89 17.61 -0.64
CA ASP A 300 -21.86 16.60 -0.35
C ASP A 300 -20.66 17.29 0.33
N VAL A 301 -20.42 16.98 1.61
CA VAL A 301 -19.30 17.57 2.36
C VAL A 301 -17.95 17.38 1.66
N ARG A 302 -17.78 16.34 0.84
CA ARG A 302 -16.55 16.05 0.10
C ARG A 302 -16.31 17.00 -1.06
N TYR A 303 -17.37 17.61 -1.63
CA TYR A 303 -17.27 18.51 -2.79
C TYR A 303 -16.32 19.67 -2.53
N GLY A 304 -16.61 20.49 -1.49
CA GLY A 304 -15.79 21.64 -1.14
C GLY A 304 -14.41 21.29 -0.55
N LEU A 305 -14.28 20.07 0.03
CA LEU A 305 -13.00 19.57 0.54
C LEU A 305 -12.07 19.09 -0.58
N SER A 306 -12.63 18.55 -1.66
CA SER A 306 -11.85 17.94 -2.74
C SER A 306 -11.19 18.95 -3.69
N PHE A 307 -11.91 20.01 -4.07
CA PHE A 307 -11.42 20.99 -5.05
C PHE A 307 -12.14 22.32 -4.96
N ASN A 308 -11.53 23.35 -5.50
CA ASN A 308 -12.09 24.68 -5.59
C ASN A 308 -12.79 24.94 -6.96
N ARG A 309 -13.40 26.13 -7.13
CA ARG A 309 -14.10 26.53 -8.37
C ARG A 309 -13.21 26.50 -9.63
N LYS A 310 -11.88 26.59 -9.49
CA LYS A 310 -10.92 26.47 -10.58
C LYS A 310 -10.49 25.03 -10.85
N ARG A 311 -11.10 24.07 -10.16
CA ARG A 311 -10.75 22.65 -10.15
C ARG A 311 -9.32 22.36 -9.65
N ASN A 312 -8.71 23.26 -8.87
CA ASN A 312 -7.52 22.92 -8.14
C ASN A 312 -7.92 22.05 -6.94
N PHE A 313 -7.24 20.93 -6.74
CA PHE A 313 -7.51 20.11 -5.56
C PHE A 313 -7.13 20.86 -4.29
N THR A 314 -7.92 20.68 -3.25
CA THR A 314 -7.76 21.29 -1.93
C THR A 314 -7.54 20.26 -0.84
N LYS A 315 -8.02 19.03 -1.05
CA LYS A 315 -7.90 17.94 -0.08
C LYS A 315 -6.43 17.65 0.27
N ASN A 316 -6.17 17.38 1.53
CA ASN A 316 -4.89 16.88 1.97
C ASN A 316 -4.64 15.46 1.44
N VAL A 317 -3.37 15.13 1.27
CA VAL A 317 -2.94 13.81 0.80
C VAL A 317 -2.73 12.91 2.01
N PHE A 318 -3.32 11.73 1.99
CA PHE A 318 -3.21 10.76 3.07
C PHE A 318 -2.77 9.38 2.57
N ALA A 319 -1.84 8.78 3.31
CA ALA A 319 -1.55 7.34 3.25
C ALA A 319 -2.15 6.70 4.51
N CYS A 320 -3.38 6.19 4.42
CA CYS A 320 -4.11 5.72 5.59
C CYS A 320 -5.07 4.56 5.27
N ILE A 321 -5.63 3.99 6.34
CA ILE A 321 -6.79 3.10 6.32
C ILE A 321 -7.87 3.77 7.15
N ARG A 322 -9.09 3.84 6.62
CA ARG A 322 -10.24 4.47 7.26
C ARG A 322 -11.47 3.57 7.23
N SER A 323 -12.37 3.73 8.21
CA SER A 323 -13.63 2.98 8.26
C SER A 323 -14.47 3.14 6.99
N ALA A 324 -14.43 4.31 6.35
CA ALA A 324 -15.13 4.52 5.08
C ALA A 324 -14.65 3.60 3.95
N GLU A 325 -13.36 3.25 3.92
CA GLU A 325 -12.85 2.25 2.98
C GLU A 325 -13.39 0.85 3.29
N MET A 326 -13.47 0.49 4.58
CA MET A 326 -14.06 -0.78 5.01
C MET A 326 -15.53 -0.86 4.63
N GLN A 327 -16.29 0.22 4.79
CA GLN A 327 -17.68 0.30 4.36
C GLN A 327 -17.84 0.09 2.85
N LEU A 328 -16.94 0.66 2.06
CA LEU A 328 -16.93 0.49 0.60
C LEU A 328 -16.51 -0.92 0.19
N ILE A 329 -15.62 -1.57 0.94
CA ILE A 329 -15.30 -3.00 0.75
C ILE A 329 -16.54 -3.84 1.02
N VAL A 330 -17.25 -3.62 2.12
CA VAL A 330 -18.50 -4.35 2.44
C VAL A 330 -19.53 -4.18 1.32
N ALA A 331 -19.75 -2.95 0.85
CA ALA A 331 -20.73 -2.68 -0.20
C ALA A 331 -20.40 -3.41 -1.51
N GLU A 332 -19.12 -3.38 -1.94
CA GLU A 332 -18.72 -4.04 -3.18
C GLU A 332 -18.71 -5.58 -3.04
N CYS A 333 -18.34 -6.11 -1.88
CA CYS A 333 -18.41 -7.54 -1.62
C CYS A 333 -19.87 -8.04 -1.68
N LEU A 334 -20.79 -7.35 -1.01
CA LEU A 334 -22.23 -7.66 -1.07
C LEU A 334 -22.75 -7.64 -2.52
N TYR A 335 -22.31 -6.65 -3.32
CA TYR A 335 -22.66 -6.60 -4.73
C TYR A 335 -22.21 -7.86 -5.49
N HIS A 336 -20.96 -8.30 -5.29
CA HIS A 336 -20.42 -9.48 -5.96
C HIS A 336 -21.01 -10.81 -5.45
N GLU A 337 -21.55 -10.84 -4.24
CA GLU A 337 -22.30 -11.96 -3.68
C GLU A 337 -23.77 -12.00 -4.15
N GLY A 338 -24.21 -10.98 -4.90
CA GLY A 338 -25.59 -10.88 -5.39
C GLY A 338 -26.59 -10.25 -4.40
N GLU A 339 -26.11 -9.77 -3.25
CA GLU A 339 -26.89 -9.14 -2.20
C GLU A 339 -27.10 -7.64 -2.50
N HIS A 340 -27.77 -7.34 -3.60
CA HIS A 340 -27.80 -5.99 -4.19
C HIS A 340 -28.50 -4.95 -3.30
N GLU A 341 -29.58 -5.30 -2.60
CA GLU A 341 -30.26 -4.42 -1.64
C GLU A 341 -29.35 -4.08 -0.48
N ALA A 342 -28.65 -5.07 0.09
CA ALA A 342 -27.70 -4.85 1.19
C ALA A 342 -26.47 -4.02 0.73
N ALA A 343 -26.02 -4.22 -0.50
CA ALA A 343 -24.96 -3.41 -1.10
C ALA A 343 -25.35 -1.94 -1.22
N LEU A 344 -26.60 -1.69 -1.64
CA LEU A 344 -27.18 -0.34 -1.72
C LEU A 344 -27.33 0.29 -0.33
N GLU A 345 -27.79 -0.46 0.66
CA GLU A 345 -27.86 0.00 2.05
C GLU A 345 -26.48 0.38 2.58
N ALA A 346 -25.47 -0.43 2.32
CA ALA A 346 -24.09 -0.17 2.75
C ALA A 346 -23.51 1.14 2.17
N ILE A 347 -23.72 1.43 0.87
CA ILE A 347 -23.28 2.73 0.32
C ILE A 347 -24.15 3.88 0.83
N ASN A 348 -25.42 3.66 1.07
CA ASN A 348 -26.32 4.70 1.58
C ASN A 348 -25.95 5.13 3.01
N GLU A 349 -25.49 4.21 3.83
CA GLU A 349 -24.94 4.55 5.16
C GLU A 349 -23.79 5.55 5.05
N LEU A 350 -22.84 5.32 4.13
CA LEU A 350 -21.78 6.28 3.86
C LEU A 350 -22.32 7.61 3.31
N ARG A 351 -23.25 7.57 2.35
CA ARG A 351 -23.84 8.76 1.74
C ARG A 351 -24.50 9.67 2.75
N ILE A 352 -25.31 9.11 3.64
CA ILE A 352 -25.98 9.86 4.72
C ILE A 352 -24.95 10.53 5.62
N ARG A 353 -23.84 9.83 5.95
CA ARG A 353 -22.74 10.38 6.74
C ARG A 353 -21.91 11.44 5.98
N ARG A 354 -22.20 11.68 4.72
CA ARG A 354 -21.60 12.75 3.88
C ARG A 354 -22.61 13.84 3.50
N ASN A 355 -23.75 13.89 4.22
CA ASN A 355 -24.85 14.84 4.05
C ASN A 355 -25.56 14.76 2.70
N ILE A 356 -25.56 13.61 2.04
CA ILE A 356 -26.27 13.42 0.79
C ILE A 356 -27.36 12.36 0.89
N PRO A 357 -28.44 12.47 0.10
CA PRO A 357 -29.57 11.55 0.20
C PRO A 357 -29.20 10.12 -0.16
N ALA A 358 -29.91 9.18 0.45
CA ALA A 358 -29.86 7.78 0.04
C ALA A 358 -30.35 7.61 -1.41
N LEU A 359 -29.77 6.63 -2.09
CA LEU A 359 -30.24 6.15 -3.40
C LEU A 359 -31.26 5.03 -3.21
N THR A 360 -32.13 4.87 -4.20
CA THR A 360 -32.97 3.69 -4.37
C THR A 360 -32.58 2.97 -5.67
N MET A 361 -33.01 1.75 -5.91
CA MET A 361 -32.73 1.06 -7.14
C MET A 361 -33.18 1.86 -8.38
N ASP A 362 -34.28 2.61 -8.27
CA ASP A 362 -34.82 3.45 -9.35
C ASP A 362 -34.05 4.76 -9.56
N THR A 363 -33.28 5.21 -8.55
CA THR A 363 -32.52 6.47 -8.60
C THR A 363 -31.02 6.26 -8.76
N LEU A 364 -30.59 5.03 -9.03
CA LEU A 364 -29.20 4.73 -9.33
C LEU A 364 -28.71 5.52 -10.55
N PRO A 365 -27.50 6.09 -10.51
CA PRO A 365 -26.95 6.81 -11.66
C PRO A 365 -26.68 5.86 -12.83
N ALA A 366 -26.99 6.31 -14.05
CA ALA A 366 -26.59 5.59 -15.25
C ALA A 366 -25.06 5.51 -15.33
N VAL A 367 -24.53 4.42 -15.86
CA VAL A 367 -23.08 4.25 -16.09
C VAL A 367 -22.60 5.33 -17.04
N ASN A 368 -21.66 6.16 -16.59
CA ASN A 368 -21.14 7.25 -17.40
C ASN A 368 -20.27 6.73 -18.54
N ALA A 369 -20.65 7.07 -19.78
CA ALA A 369 -19.91 6.67 -20.97
C ALA A 369 -18.49 7.28 -21.05
N ASP A 370 -18.17 8.34 -20.34
CA ASP A 370 -16.85 8.98 -20.31
C ASP A 370 -15.92 8.46 -19.21
N ASP A 371 -16.40 7.58 -18.29
CA ASP A 371 -15.55 6.98 -17.28
C ASP A 371 -14.62 5.94 -17.91
N LEU A 372 -13.40 5.81 -17.38
CA LEU A 372 -12.43 4.84 -17.88
C LEU A 372 -12.78 3.39 -17.50
N ILE A 373 -13.39 3.18 -16.34
CA ILE A 373 -13.81 1.86 -15.88
C ILE A 373 -15.09 1.45 -16.62
N ARG A 374 -15.06 0.30 -17.30
CA ARG A 374 -16.17 -0.26 -18.07
C ARG A 374 -16.66 -1.60 -17.55
N CYS A 375 -15.84 -2.25 -16.74
CA CYS A 375 -16.14 -3.53 -16.13
C CYS A 375 -15.76 -3.51 -14.66
N ASP A 376 -16.35 -4.39 -13.89
CA ASP A 376 -15.99 -4.63 -12.50
C ASP A 376 -14.74 -5.51 -12.36
N ALA A 377 -14.37 -5.85 -11.13
CA ALA A 377 -13.21 -6.68 -10.83
C ALA A 377 -13.28 -8.11 -11.39
N THR A 378 -14.48 -8.59 -11.73
CA THR A 378 -14.69 -9.91 -12.37
C THR A 378 -14.57 -9.85 -13.89
N GLY A 379 -14.53 -8.65 -14.46
CA GLY A 379 -14.58 -8.41 -15.90
C GLY A 379 -15.99 -8.27 -16.48
N ALA A 380 -17.03 -8.34 -15.63
CA ALA A 380 -18.42 -8.12 -16.06
C ALA A 380 -18.68 -6.64 -16.33
N ALA A 381 -19.57 -6.33 -17.28
CA ALA A 381 -19.97 -4.96 -17.55
C ALA A 381 -20.61 -4.31 -16.31
N LEU A 382 -20.28 -3.03 -16.08
CA LEU A 382 -20.82 -2.31 -14.92
C LEU A 382 -22.34 -2.24 -14.97
N THR A 383 -22.98 -2.58 -13.85
CA THR A 383 -24.38 -2.25 -13.57
C THR A 383 -24.48 -0.85 -12.96
N PRO A 384 -25.66 -0.19 -12.96
CA PRO A 384 -25.86 1.08 -12.26
C PRO A 384 -25.47 1.02 -10.77
N LEU A 385 -25.73 -0.08 -10.07
CA LEU A 385 -25.37 -0.25 -8.66
C LEU A 385 -23.84 -0.35 -8.49
N CYS A 386 -23.17 -1.18 -9.29
CA CYS A 386 -21.70 -1.27 -9.23
C CYS A 386 -21.06 0.08 -9.54
N TYR A 387 -21.56 0.78 -10.55
CA TYR A 387 -21.08 2.13 -10.88
C TYR A 387 -21.28 3.11 -9.72
N ALA A 388 -22.40 3.06 -9.02
CA ALA A 388 -22.65 3.90 -7.85
C ALA A 388 -21.66 3.58 -6.71
N ILE A 389 -21.36 2.31 -6.45
CA ILE A 389 -20.36 1.89 -5.44
C ILE A 389 -18.98 2.42 -5.80
N LEU A 390 -18.51 2.25 -7.04
CA LEU A 390 -17.23 2.73 -7.51
C LEU A 390 -17.16 4.26 -7.51
N ALA A 391 -18.26 4.96 -7.84
CA ALA A 391 -18.35 6.41 -7.78
C ALA A 391 -18.21 6.94 -6.34
N GLU A 392 -18.89 6.31 -5.37
CA GLU A 392 -18.72 6.66 -3.95
C GLU A 392 -17.30 6.38 -3.47
N ARG A 393 -16.68 5.25 -3.88
CA ARG A 393 -15.29 4.94 -3.58
C ARG A 393 -14.34 6.00 -4.13
N ARG A 394 -14.50 6.38 -5.38
CA ARG A 394 -13.68 7.40 -6.04
C ARG A 394 -13.79 8.77 -5.35
N LYS A 395 -15.01 9.19 -4.94
CA LYS A 395 -15.23 10.44 -4.19
C LYS A 395 -14.58 10.40 -2.80
N GLU A 396 -14.77 9.30 -2.09
CA GLU A 396 -14.32 9.15 -0.70
C GLU A 396 -12.80 9.08 -0.58
N LEU A 397 -12.15 8.28 -1.42
CA LEU A 397 -10.72 7.98 -1.34
C LEU A 397 -9.86 8.85 -2.27
N PHE A 398 -10.40 9.96 -2.79
CA PHE A 398 -9.64 10.95 -3.55
C PHE A 398 -8.42 11.46 -2.77
N MET A 399 -7.26 11.55 -3.41
CA MET A 399 -5.96 11.92 -2.80
C MET A 399 -5.46 10.92 -1.71
N GLU A 400 -5.86 9.66 -1.82
CA GLU A 400 -5.37 8.56 -0.97
C GLU A 400 -4.71 7.44 -1.79
N GLY A 401 -4.51 7.65 -3.11
CA GLY A 401 -3.83 6.71 -4.02
C GLY A 401 -4.65 5.49 -4.42
N ASP A 402 -5.93 5.43 -4.04
CA ASP A 402 -6.80 4.27 -4.28
C ASP A 402 -7.16 4.12 -5.77
N ARG A 403 -7.41 5.24 -6.48
CA ARG A 403 -7.89 5.22 -7.86
C ARG A 403 -7.01 4.43 -8.83
N TRP A 404 -5.70 4.45 -8.65
CA TRP A 404 -4.77 3.65 -9.47
C TRP A 404 -5.04 2.16 -9.34
N TYR A 405 -5.28 1.69 -8.12
CA TYR A 405 -5.58 0.27 -7.86
C TYR A 405 -6.99 -0.11 -8.28
N GLU A 406 -7.94 0.82 -8.19
CA GLU A 406 -9.28 0.64 -8.72
C GLU A 406 -9.26 0.46 -10.25
N LEU A 407 -8.51 1.29 -10.98
CA LEU A 407 -8.27 1.12 -12.42
C LEU A 407 -7.59 -0.21 -12.74
N LYS A 408 -6.57 -0.60 -11.94
CA LYS A 408 -5.85 -1.86 -12.12
C LYS A 408 -6.78 -3.06 -11.96
N ARG A 409 -7.64 -3.05 -10.97
CA ARG A 409 -8.56 -4.14 -10.65
C ARG A 409 -9.73 -4.23 -11.65
N ASN A 410 -10.20 -3.10 -12.14
CA ASN A 410 -11.39 -2.98 -12.99
C ASN A 410 -11.01 -2.75 -14.47
N GLY A 411 -10.34 -3.73 -15.08
CA GLY A 411 -10.13 -3.80 -16.51
C GLY A 411 -8.85 -3.19 -17.05
N ARG A 412 -8.07 -2.45 -16.26
CA ARG A 412 -6.81 -1.81 -16.70
C ARG A 412 -7.01 -0.98 -17.98
N PRO A 413 -7.82 0.08 -17.93
CA PRO A 413 -8.12 0.86 -19.12
C PRO A 413 -6.86 1.50 -19.70
N VAL A 414 -6.80 1.56 -21.02
CA VAL A 414 -5.76 2.30 -21.75
C VAL A 414 -6.21 3.74 -21.91
N PHE A 415 -5.42 4.67 -21.44
CA PHE A 415 -5.70 6.10 -21.56
C PHE A 415 -4.40 6.88 -21.77
N TRP A 416 -4.53 8.16 -22.10
CA TRP A 416 -3.38 8.99 -22.39
C TRP A 416 -3.38 10.28 -21.58
N SER A 417 -2.19 10.77 -21.28
CA SER A 417 -1.97 12.14 -20.88
C SER A 417 -1.18 12.89 -21.97
N ALA A 418 -1.28 14.19 -22.02
CA ALA A 418 -0.63 14.98 -23.05
C ALA A 418 0.16 16.14 -22.48
N LYS A 419 1.27 16.48 -23.17
CA LYS A 419 2.00 17.72 -22.98
C LYS A 419 2.58 18.19 -24.30
N GLN A 420 2.45 19.47 -24.62
CA GLN A 420 3.03 20.08 -25.83
C GLN A 420 2.74 19.29 -27.12
N GLY A 421 1.51 18.78 -27.24
CA GLY A 421 1.09 17.98 -28.41
C GLY A 421 1.62 16.55 -28.44
N ARG A 422 2.41 16.11 -27.43
CA ARG A 422 2.87 14.72 -27.31
C ARG A 422 1.92 13.93 -26.39
N LYS A 423 1.55 12.74 -26.84
CA LYS A 423 0.74 11.79 -26.06
C LYS A 423 1.65 10.79 -25.37
N TYR A 424 1.35 10.54 -24.12
CA TYR A 424 1.97 9.50 -23.29
C TYR A 424 0.85 8.54 -22.87
N THR A 425 0.94 7.30 -23.29
CA THR A 425 -0.13 6.31 -23.11
C THR A 425 0.20 5.44 -21.92
N THR A 426 -0.77 5.29 -21.00
CA THR A 426 -0.76 4.24 -19.97
C THR A 426 -1.34 2.97 -20.59
N GLU A 427 -0.51 1.95 -20.76
CA GLU A 427 -0.87 0.67 -21.34
C GLU A 427 -1.19 -0.37 -20.25
N LYS A 428 -1.88 -1.45 -20.61
CA LYS A 428 -2.32 -2.49 -19.65
C LYS A 428 -1.19 -3.07 -18.82
N PHE A 429 -0.01 -3.33 -19.40
CA PHE A 429 1.12 -3.91 -18.66
C PHE A 429 1.68 -2.95 -17.61
N MET A 430 1.54 -1.63 -17.78
CA MET A 430 2.10 -0.63 -16.87
C MET A 430 1.43 -0.59 -15.50
N TYR A 431 0.24 -1.20 -15.36
CA TYR A 431 -0.42 -1.34 -14.05
C TYR A 431 0.30 -2.35 -13.13
N THR A 432 1.12 -3.23 -13.70
CA THR A 432 1.98 -4.16 -12.97
C THR A 432 3.41 -3.67 -13.06
N PHE A 433 4.03 -3.27 -11.95
CA PHE A 433 5.34 -2.63 -11.96
C PHE A 433 6.45 -3.63 -12.29
N PRO A 434 7.55 -3.20 -12.94
CA PRO A 434 8.67 -4.05 -13.27
C PRO A 434 9.44 -4.47 -12.02
N LEU A 435 9.96 -5.69 -12.01
CA LEU A 435 10.98 -6.13 -11.07
C LEU A 435 12.29 -5.37 -11.33
N PRO A 436 13.18 -5.21 -10.32
CA PRO A 436 14.49 -4.62 -10.54
C PRO A 436 15.27 -5.35 -11.62
N ILE A 437 15.82 -4.60 -12.56
CA ILE A 437 16.62 -5.17 -13.67
C ILE A 437 17.83 -5.91 -13.11
N SER A 438 18.47 -5.37 -12.09
CA SER A 438 19.60 -6.01 -11.38
C SER A 438 19.28 -7.42 -10.90
N ASP A 439 18.08 -7.63 -10.35
CA ASP A 439 17.68 -8.92 -9.80
C ASP A 439 17.38 -9.91 -10.93
N VAL A 440 16.71 -9.44 -11.99
CA VAL A 440 16.39 -10.26 -13.17
C VAL A 440 17.67 -10.71 -13.92
N GLU A 441 18.70 -9.87 -13.95
CA GLU A 441 19.98 -10.19 -14.57
C GLU A 441 20.87 -11.09 -13.69
N LEU A 442 20.77 -10.94 -12.35
CA LEU A 442 21.60 -11.68 -11.39
C LEU A 442 21.05 -13.07 -11.07
N ILE A 443 19.74 -13.23 -11.04
CA ILE A 443 19.05 -14.45 -10.60
C ILE A 443 18.60 -15.23 -11.85
N GLU A 444 19.30 -16.31 -12.16
CA GLU A 444 18.94 -17.17 -13.27
C GLU A 444 17.52 -17.74 -13.10
N GLY A 445 16.70 -17.59 -14.13
CA GLY A 445 15.29 -18.04 -14.12
C GLY A 445 14.29 -17.05 -13.53
N LEU A 446 14.74 -15.92 -12.94
CA LEU A 446 13.83 -14.88 -12.50
C LEU A 446 13.25 -14.12 -13.70
N LYS A 447 11.93 -14.25 -13.92
CA LYS A 447 11.25 -13.65 -15.07
C LYS A 447 10.75 -12.25 -14.75
N GLN A 448 10.96 -11.31 -15.68
CA GLN A 448 10.40 -9.96 -15.63
C GLN A 448 8.88 -9.99 -15.87
N ASN A 449 8.17 -8.99 -15.40
CA ASN A 449 6.76 -8.78 -15.74
C ASN A 449 6.60 -8.48 -17.22
N GLN A 450 5.50 -9.00 -17.80
CA GLN A 450 5.19 -8.85 -19.22
C GLN A 450 5.20 -7.37 -19.66
N GLY A 451 5.73 -7.10 -20.83
CA GLY A 451 5.82 -5.77 -21.42
C GLY A 451 7.10 -5.00 -21.11
N TYR A 452 7.90 -5.48 -20.14
CA TYR A 452 9.17 -4.88 -19.75
C TYR A 452 10.41 -5.63 -20.28
N GLU A 453 10.23 -6.71 -21.00
CA GLU A 453 11.35 -7.52 -21.54
C GLU A 453 12.19 -6.75 -22.59
N LYS A 454 11.62 -5.68 -23.16
CA LYS A 454 12.24 -4.85 -24.22
C LYS A 454 12.90 -3.57 -23.70
N THR A 455 12.79 -3.25 -22.44
CA THR A 455 13.43 -2.07 -21.84
C THR A 455 14.85 -2.42 -21.41
N LYS A 456 15.77 -2.48 -22.39
CA LYS A 456 17.21 -2.40 -22.16
C LYS A 456 17.67 -0.96 -22.23
#